data_7b53e7f9f2824bc5cab6c7710becfc90
#
_entry.id   7b53e7f9f2824bc5cab6c7710becfc90
#
_cell.length_a   1.000
_cell.length_b   1.000
_cell.length_c   1.000
_cell.angle_alpha   90.00
_cell.angle_beta   90.00
_cell.angle_gamma   90.00
#
_symmetry.space_group_name_H-M   'P 1'
#
loop_
_entity.id
_entity.type
_entity.pdbx_description
1 polymer ?
#
loop_
_entity_poly.entity_id
_entity_poly.type
_entity_poly.pdbx_seq_one_letter_code
_entity_poly.pdbx_strand_id
1 'polypeptide(L)'
;AAKRVFSNSQNAEIQKWNHYIKGDVKRQDYLAEALRWICDSKGMSIDAYMSIHRHEPSTGELEGYFRSVIDWVSATFTMVERDMCGLEWGRLYETYHATPYSTVHVAERVKALQADESVRCPRNIYEYVLGGEEDKKLLDVRIFEESTKRAAYKRQTEAAEKQGISNCPLC
;
A
#
# COMPACT_ATOMS: atom_id res chain seq x y z
N ALA A 1 4.72 24.26 16.97
CA ALA A 1 4.85 24.32 15.50
C ALA A 1 4.19 23.11 14.84
N ALA A 2 4.59 21.85 15.12
CA ALA A 2 4.11 20.63 14.47
C ALA A 2 2.57 20.48 14.45
N LYS A 3 1.90 20.62 15.58
CA LYS A 3 0.44 20.53 15.66
C LYS A 3 -0.27 21.46 14.67
N ARG A 4 0.21 22.68 14.52
CA ARG A 4 -0.40 23.67 13.61
C ARG A 4 -0.25 23.26 12.15
N VAL A 5 0.89 22.70 11.77
CA VAL A 5 1.16 22.26 10.40
C VAL A 5 0.30 21.04 10.04
N PHE A 6 0.32 20.01 10.89
CA PHE A 6 -0.35 18.73 10.63
C PHE A 6 -1.87 18.73 10.92
N SER A 7 -2.44 19.80 11.47
CA SER A 7 -3.87 19.89 11.78
C SER A 7 -4.64 20.90 10.93
N ASN A 8 -4.02 21.48 9.92
CA ASN A 8 -4.66 22.46 9.06
C ASN A 8 -5.40 21.78 7.90
N SER A 9 -6.65 21.41 8.12
CA SER A 9 -7.50 20.72 7.12
C SER A 9 -7.76 21.52 5.83
N GLN A 10 -7.47 22.81 5.81
CA GLN A 10 -7.61 23.69 4.63
C GLN A 10 -6.37 23.67 3.74
N ASN A 11 -5.28 23.04 4.19
CA ASN A 11 -4.07 22.94 3.40
C ASN A 11 -4.24 21.87 2.31
N ALA A 12 -3.97 22.21 1.05
CA ALA A 12 -4.05 21.29 -0.08
C ALA A 12 -3.14 20.04 0.08
N GLU A 13 -1.99 20.21 0.72
CA GLU A 13 -1.09 19.11 1.05
C GLU A 13 -1.76 18.08 1.97
N ILE A 14 -2.46 18.55 3.01
CA ILE A 14 -3.17 17.65 3.93
C ILE A 14 -4.32 16.92 3.22
N GLN A 15 -4.99 17.56 2.27
CA GLN A 15 -6.01 16.91 1.46
C GLN A 15 -5.42 15.77 0.60
N LYS A 16 -4.20 15.97 0.06
CA LYS A 16 -3.46 14.91 -0.62
C LYS A 16 -3.13 13.75 0.33
N TRP A 17 -2.73 14.06 1.56
CA TRP A 17 -2.38 13.05 2.56
C TRP A 17 -3.55 12.16 3.00
N ASN A 18 -4.79 12.67 2.93
CA ASN A 18 -6.01 11.90 3.25
C ASN A 18 -6.14 10.61 2.45
N HIS A 19 -5.55 10.53 1.27
CA HIS A 19 -5.59 9.34 0.43
C HIS A 19 -4.73 8.20 0.97
N TYR A 20 -3.68 8.53 1.73
CA TYR A 20 -2.65 7.59 2.15
C TYR A 20 -2.65 7.32 3.64
N ILE A 21 -3.13 8.28 4.44
CA ILE A 21 -3.08 8.21 5.91
C ILE A 21 -4.48 7.92 6.46
N LYS A 22 -4.54 6.93 7.34
CA LYS A 22 -5.75 6.62 8.09
C LYS A 22 -5.84 7.49 9.34
N GLY A 23 -6.99 8.10 9.56
CA GLY A 23 -7.23 8.88 10.77
C GLY A 23 -7.89 10.22 10.48
N ASP A 24 -7.96 11.06 11.50
CA ASP A 24 -8.56 12.39 11.46
C ASP A 24 -7.50 13.46 11.71
N VAL A 25 -7.41 14.40 10.79
CA VAL A 25 -6.49 15.56 10.88
C VAL A 25 -6.68 16.30 12.20
N LYS A 26 -7.92 16.49 12.66
CA LYS A 26 -8.24 17.21 13.90
C LYS A 26 -7.79 16.46 15.16
N ARG A 27 -7.69 15.13 15.10
CA ARG A 27 -7.19 14.28 16.19
C ARG A 27 -5.68 14.13 16.21
N GLN A 28 -4.98 14.81 15.31
CA GLN A 28 -3.53 14.75 15.16
C GLN A 28 -2.98 13.37 14.76
N ASP A 29 -3.83 12.53 14.16
CA ASP A 29 -3.41 11.20 13.70
C ASP A 29 -2.30 11.30 12.66
N TYR A 30 -2.32 12.35 11.82
CA TYR A 30 -1.26 12.60 10.82
C TYR A 30 0.08 12.97 11.46
N LEU A 31 0.06 13.77 12.53
CA LEU A 31 1.27 14.08 13.28
C LEU A 31 1.84 12.83 13.96
N ALA A 32 0.97 12.01 14.52
CA ALA A 32 1.37 10.75 15.15
C ALA A 32 2.03 9.81 14.13
N GLU A 33 1.44 9.70 12.94
CA GLU A 33 1.97 8.88 11.86
C GLU A 33 3.31 9.42 11.33
N ALA A 34 3.43 10.73 11.14
CA ALA A 34 4.67 11.35 10.71
C ALA A 34 5.81 11.14 11.74
N LEU A 35 5.50 11.27 13.03
CA LEU A 35 6.45 10.98 14.10
C LEU A 35 6.87 9.51 14.11
N ARG A 36 5.92 8.61 13.94
CA ARG A 36 6.22 7.17 13.87
C ARG A 36 7.19 6.88 12.72
N TRP A 37 6.89 7.34 11.51
CA TRP A 37 7.72 7.07 10.35
C TRP A 37 9.14 7.63 10.47
N ILE A 38 9.30 8.87 10.92
CA ILE A 38 10.65 9.45 11.07
C ILE A 38 11.43 8.78 12.20
N CYS A 39 10.76 8.39 13.28
CA CYS A 39 11.40 7.68 14.38
C CYS A 39 11.85 6.28 13.96
N ASP A 40 11.02 5.56 13.22
CA ASP A 40 11.36 4.23 12.67
C ASP A 40 12.55 4.33 11.71
N SER A 41 12.57 5.34 10.83
CA SER A 41 13.69 5.55 9.90
C SER A 41 15.02 5.85 10.60
N LYS A 42 14.95 6.51 11.76
CA LYS A 42 16.13 6.86 12.58
C LYS A 42 16.48 5.81 13.64
N GLY A 43 15.67 4.77 13.79
CA GLY A 43 15.85 3.74 14.83
C GLY A 43 15.75 4.28 16.25
N MET A 44 14.88 5.27 16.51
CA MET A 44 14.73 5.89 17.82
C MET A 44 13.27 5.91 18.29
N SER A 45 13.07 6.09 19.60
CA SER A 45 11.72 6.27 20.15
C SER A 45 11.18 7.68 19.89
N ILE A 46 9.84 7.82 19.88
CA ILE A 46 9.19 9.13 19.77
C ILE A 46 9.60 10.06 20.90
N ASP A 47 9.73 9.55 22.13
CA ASP A 47 10.17 10.35 23.29
C ASP A 47 11.59 10.89 23.12
N ALA A 48 12.50 10.06 22.58
CA ALA A 48 13.88 10.49 22.30
C ALA A 48 13.90 11.56 21.21
N TYR A 49 13.15 11.36 20.11
CA TYR A 49 13.02 12.34 19.05
C TYR A 49 12.46 13.67 19.56
N MET A 50 11.36 13.61 20.30
CA MET A 50 10.72 14.80 20.87
C MET A 50 11.60 15.54 21.89
N SER A 51 12.44 14.82 22.64
CA SER A 51 13.39 15.41 23.58
C SER A 51 14.47 16.22 22.85
N ILE A 52 15.00 15.67 21.77
CA ILE A 52 16.04 16.34 20.95
C ILE A 52 15.48 17.62 20.30
N HIS A 53 14.27 17.52 19.72
CA HIS A 53 13.66 18.60 18.94
C HIS A 53 12.76 19.55 19.75
N ARG A 54 12.76 19.41 21.10
CA ARG A 54 11.85 20.13 22.01
C ARG A 54 11.92 21.63 21.87
N HIS A 55 13.08 22.17 21.64
CA HIS A 55 13.33 23.62 21.60
C HIS A 55 13.54 24.15 20.18
N GLU A 56 13.39 23.30 19.17
CA GLU A 56 13.53 23.73 17.80
C GLU A 56 12.32 24.61 17.38
N PRO A 57 12.57 25.75 16.73
CA PRO A 57 11.51 26.65 16.27
C PRO A 57 10.75 26.09 15.04
N SER A 58 11.34 25.13 14.35
CA SER A 58 10.86 24.58 13.07
C SER A 58 10.58 23.07 13.17
N THR A 59 9.62 22.63 12.41
CA THR A 59 9.28 21.21 12.18
C THR A 59 9.72 20.74 10.79
N GLY A 60 10.65 21.49 10.18
CA GLY A 60 11.04 21.29 8.78
C GLY A 60 11.55 19.90 8.47
N GLU A 61 12.29 19.27 9.38
CA GLU A 61 12.78 17.90 9.20
C GLU A 61 11.61 16.91 9.15
N LEU A 62 10.72 16.96 10.15
CA LEU A 62 9.56 16.06 10.23
C LEU A 62 8.63 16.24 9.03
N GLU A 63 8.33 17.50 8.69
CA GLU A 63 7.47 17.83 7.57
C GLU A 63 8.10 17.45 6.24
N GLY A 64 9.38 17.71 6.05
CA GLY A 64 10.14 17.34 4.86
C GLY A 64 10.20 15.85 4.64
N TYR A 65 10.50 15.10 5.68
CA TYR A 65 10.51 13.63 5.61
C TYR A 65 9.14 13.07 5.24
N PHE A 66 8.09 13.50 5.95
CA PHE A 66 6.73 13.04 5.69
C PHE A 66 6.28 13.36 4.27
N ARG A 67 6.58 14.57 3.79
CA ARG A 67 6.31 14.99 2.42
C ARG A 67 7.04 14.13 1.41
N SER A 68 8.32 13.83 1.65
CA SER A 68 9.11 12.96 0.76
C SER A 68 8.49 11.56 0.61
N VAL A 69 7.99 10.98 1.68
CA VAL A 69 7.28 9.69 1.64
C VAL A 69 6.03 9.79 0.77
N ILE A 70 5.17 10.77 1.02
CA ILE A 70 3.89 10.94 0.28
C ILE A 70 4.14 11.28 -1.19
N ASP A 71 5.12 12.12 -1.49
CA ASP A 71 5.46 12.49 -2.87
C ASP A 71 5.99 11.28 -3.64
N TRP A 72 6.83 10.47 -3.01
CA TRP A 72 7.30 9.22 -3.61
C TRP A 72 6.14 8.26 -3.90
N VAL A 73 5.22 8.06 -2.95
CA VAL A 73 4.04 7.20 -3.15
C VAL A 73 3.22 7.70 -4.32
N SER A 74 2.91 9.00 -4.35
CA SER A 74 2.08 9.59 -5.42
C SER A 74 2.78 9.65 -6.78
N ALA A 75 4.12 9.65 -6.81
CA ALA A 75 4.89 9.57 -8.05
C ALA A 75 4.98 8.13 -8.57
N THR A 76 5.02 7.15 -7.68
CA THR A 76 5.12 5.72 -8.03
C THR A 76 3.77 5.15 -8.48
N PHE A 77 2.71 5.46 -7.73
CA PHE A 77 1.35 5.01 -8.00
C PHE A 77 0.52 6.16 -8.57
N THR A 78 0.26 6.12 -9.87
CA THR A 78 -0.47 7.18 -10.58
C THR A 78 -1.96 7.19 -10.29
N MET A 79 -2.51 6.10 -9.76
CA MET A 79 -3.90 5.99 -9.34
C MET A 79 -3.97 5.89 -7.82
N VAL A 80 -4.92 6.64 -7.25
CA VAL A 80 -5.20 6.58 -5.82
C VAL A 80 -6.34 5.60 -5.57
N GLU A 81 -6.04 4.56 -4.79
CA GLU A 81 -7.00 3.52 -4.45
C GLU A 81 -7.32 3.53 -2.95
N ARG A 82 -8.53 3.09 -2.61
CA ARG A 82 -8.97 3.04 -1.21
C ARG A 82 -8.06 2.19 -0.31
N ASP A 83 -7.54 1.10 -0.86
CA ASP A 83 -6.69 0.16 -0.14
C ASP A 83 -5.30 0.71 0.19
N MET A 84 -4.91 1.83 -0.42
CA MET A 84 -3.67 2.56 -0.12
C MET A 84 -3.73 3.30 1.23
N CYS A 85 -4.94 3.61 1.70
CA CYS A 85 -5.12 4.36 2.93
C CYS A 85 -4.69 3.55 4.17
N GLY A 86 -3.74 4.09 4.93
CA GLY A 86 -3.22 3.49 6.16
C GLY A 86 -2.30 2.29 5.94
N LEU A 87 -1.59 2.23 4.82
CA LEU A 87 -0.46 1.34 4.64
C LEU A 87 0.78 1.90 5.35
N GLU A 88 1.76 1.03 5.58
CA GLU A 88 3.04 1.37 6.22
C GLU A 88 3.98 2.10 5.24
N TRP A 89 3.53 3.26 4.71
CA TRP A 89 4.24 3.96 3.64
C TRP A 89 5.65 4.42 4.04
N GLY A 90 5.87 4.77 5.31
CA GLY A 90 7.22 5.09 5.81
C GLY A 90 8.17 3.92 5.67
N ARG A 91 7.75 2.73 6.09
CA ARG A 91 8.55 1.50 5.96
C ARG A 91 8.80 1.14 4.49
N LEU A 92 7.76 1.22 3.66
CA LEU A 92 7.87 0.94 2.23
C LEU A 92 8.80 1.94 1.53
N TYR A 93 8.74 3.21 1.91
CA TYR A 93 9.66 4.24 1.44
C TYR A 93 11.11 3.89 1.77
N GLU A 94 11.41 3.60 3.03
CA GLU A 94 12.78 3.24 3.44
C GLU A 94 13.32 2.03 2.66
N THR A 95 12.44 1.08 2.34
CA THR A 95 12.84 -0.16 1.65
C THR A 95 13.00 0.04 0.14
N TYR A 96 12.13 0.84 -0.50
CA TYR A 96 11.96 0.79 -1.95
C TYR A 96 12.20 2.12 -2.68
N HIS A 97 12.34 3.27 -2.00
CA HIS A 97 12.41 4.58 -2.68
C HIS A 97 13.63 4.75 -3.59
N ALA A 98 14.70 4.02 -3.34
CA ALA A 98 15.91 4.05 -4.17
C ALA A 98 15.78 3.24 -5.48
N THR A 99 14.75 2.41 -5.60
CA THR A 99 14.50 1.59 -6.77
C THR A 99 13.74 2.40 -7.83
N PRO A 100 14.22 2.48 -9.09
CA PRO A 100 13.47 3.14 -10.15
C PRO A 100 12.27 2.29 -10.59
N TYR A 101 11.10 2.92 -10.71
CA TYR A 101 9.88 2.26 -11.16
C TYR A 101 9.34 2.88 -12.44
N SER A 102 8.86 2.04 -13.37
CA SER A 102 7.99 2.48 -14.46
C SER A 102 6.57 2.62 -13.92
N THR A 103 6.08 3.86 -13.84
CA THR A 103 4.73 4.14 -13.32
C THR A 103 3.63 3.45 -14.13
N VAL A 104 3.83 3.32 -15.44
CA VAL A 104 2.90 2.60 -16.33
C VAL A 104 2.86 1.13 -15.96
N HIS A 105 4.02 0.50 -15.83
CA HIS A 105 4.12 -0.91 -15.44
C HIS A 105 3.51 -1.17 -14.06
N VAL A 106 3.82 -0.32 -13.08
CA VAL A 106 3.26 -0.42 -11.73
C VAL A 106 1.72 -0.34 -11.78
N ALA A 107 1.16 0.62 -12.52
CA ALA A 107 -0.29 0.78 -12.64
C ALA A 107 -0.96 -0.43 -13.30
N GLU A 108 -0.37 -0.97 -14.36
CA GLU A 108 -0.85 -2.18 -15.04
C GLU A 108 -0.83 -3.40 -14.12
N ARG A 109 0.26 -3.58 -13.36
CA ARG A 109 0.39 -4.72 -12.44
C ARG A 109 -0.58 -4.63 -11.28
N VAL A 110 -0.71 -3.46 -10.65
CA VAL A 110 -1.69 -3.24 -9.57
C VAL A 110 -3.09 -3.57 -10.07
N LYS A 111 -3.49 -3.05 -11.23
CA LYS A 111 -4.81 -3.31 -11.81
C LYS A 111 -5.02 -4.80 -12.11
N ALA A 112 -4.03 -5.49 -12.65
CA ALA A 112 -4.12 -6.92 -12.95
C ALA A 112 -4.30 -7.76 -11.67
N LEU A 113 -3.54 -7.44 -10.61
CA LEU A 113 -3.64 -8.12 -9.33
C LEU A 113 -4.94 -7.83 -8.57
N GLN A 114 -5.48 -6.63 -8.71
CA GLN A 114 -6.80 -6.29 -8.16
C GLN A 114 -7.94 -7.05 -8.84
N ALA A 115 -7.80 -7.36 -10.13
CA ALA A 115 -8.76 -8.15 -10.88
C ALA A 115 -8.61 -9.67 -10.65
N ASP A 116 -7.54 -10.10 -10.01
CA ASP A 116 -7.27 -11.52 -9.74
C ASP A 116 -8.02 -11.98 -8.48
N GLU A 117 -9.08 -12.76 -8.67
CA GLU A 117 -9.91 -13.30 -7.59
C GLU A 117 -9.14 -14.27 -6.65
N SER A 118 -7.96 -14.73 -7.02
CA SER A 118 -7.13 -15.56 -6.18
C SER A 118 -6.42 -14.76 -5.06
N VAL A 119 -6.25 -13.45 -5.23
CA VAL A 119 -5.61 -12.56 -4.26
C VAL A 119 -6.54 -12.31 -3.08
N ARG A 120 -6.11 -12.72 -1.88
CA ARG A 120 -6.89 -12.54 -0.65
C ARG A 120 -6.58 -11.24 0.10
N CYS A 121 -5.37 -10.74 -0.06
CA CYS A 121 -4.89 -9.54 0.62
C CYS A 121 -4.65 -8.38 -0.36
N PRO A 122 -5.70 -7.65 -0.82
CA PRO A 122 -5.56 -6.57 -1.80
C PRO A 122 -4.62 -5.45 -1.32
N ARG A 123 -4.57 -5.21 -0.01
CA ARG A 123 -3.70 -4.18 0.59
C ARG A 123 -2.20 -4.47 0.40
N ASN A 124 -1.83 -5.73 0.26
CA ASN A 124 -0.44 -6.13 0.10
C ASN A 124 0.03 -6.13 -1.37
N ILE A 125 -0.88 -5.89 -2.32
CA ILE A 125 -0.54 -5.77 -3.75
C ILE A 125 0.54 -4.70 -3.97
N TYR A 126 0.42 -3.58 -3.26
CA TYR A 126 1.36 -2.46 -3.40
C TYR A 126 2.78 -2.83 -2.99
N GLU A 127 2.95 -3.48 -1.85
CA GLU A 127 4.26 -3.96 -1.41
C GLU A 127 4.79 -5.07 -2.32
N TYR A 128 3.93 -5.98 -2.76
CA TYR A 128 4.28 -7.04 -3.68
C TYR A 128 4.85 -6.51 -5.01
N VAL A 129 4.20 -5.51 -5.60
CA VAL A 129 4.67 -4.88 -6.85
C VAL A 129 5.96 -4.10 -6.61
N LEU A 130 6.10 -3.37 -5.50
CA LEU A 130 7.32 -2.67 -5.13
C LEU A 130 8.51 -3.62 -4.94
N GLY A 131 8.26 -4.81 -4.38
CA GLY A 131 9.26 -5.86 -4.18
C GLY A 131 9.58 -6.69 -5.43
N GLY A 132 9.18 -6.24 -6.63
CA GLY A 132 9.47 -6.95 -7.88
C GLY A 132 8.67 -8.24 -8.06
N GLU A 133 7.56 -8.39 -7.36
CA GLU A 133 6.65 -9.55 -7.43
C GLU A 133 7.27 -10.88 -6.97
N GLU A 134 8.27 -10.82 -6.10
CA GLU A 134 9.00 -12.01 -5.63
C GLU A 134 8.27 -12.73 -4.49
N ASP A 135 7.75 -12.01 -3.50
CA ASP A 135 7.13 -12.59 -2.31
C ASP A 135 5.61 -12.82 -2.47
N LYS A 136 5.26 -13.92 -3.11
CA LYS A 136 3.85 -14.33 -3.30
C LYS A 136 3.07 -14.54 -1.99
N LYS A 137 3.74 -14.69 -0.85
CA LYS A 137 3.08 -14.84 0.45
C LYS A 137 2.32 -13.58 0.84
N LEU A 138 2.77 -12.41 0.39
CA LEU A 138 2.09 -11.14 0.62
C LEU A 138 0.65 -11.15 0.09
N LEU A 139 0.40 -11.81 -1.02
CA LEU A 139 -0.91 -11.85 -1.66
C LEU A 139 -1.87 -12.85 -1.00
N ASP A 140 -1.37 -13.76 -0.15
CA ASP A 140 -2.16 -14.86 0.44
C ASP A 140 -3.01 -15.58 -0.61
N VAL A 141 -2.38 -15.95 -1.74
CA VAL A 141 -3.05 -16.52 -2.90
C VAL A 141 -3.77 -17.82 -2.51
N ARG A 142 -5.02 -17.96 -2.94
CA ARG A 142 -5.79 -19.19 -2.76
C ARG A 142 -5.11 -20.33 -3.52
N ILE A 143 -4.50 -21.24 -2.79
CA ILE A 143 -4.03 -22.50 -3.34
C ILE A 143 -5.18 -23.51 -3.19
N PHE A 144 -5.82 -23.87 -4.29
CA PHE A 144 -6.78 -24.95 -4.29
C PHE A 144 -6.01 -26.27 -4.27
N GLU A 145 -6.37 -27.15 -3.35
CA GLU A 145 -5.83 -28.51 -3.35
C GLU A 145 -6.18 -29.22 -4.67
N GLU A 146 -5.30 -30.13 -5.13
CA GLU A 146 -5.49 -30.87 -6.36
C GLU A 146 -6.81 -31.65 -6.40
N SER A 147 -7.26 -32.13 -5.24
CA SER A 147 -8.57 -32.76 -5.07
C SER A 147 -9.73 -31.83 -5.44
N THR A 148 -9.65 -30.55 -5.02
CA THR A 148 -10.65 -29.51 -5.32
C THR A 148 -10.63 -29.13 -6.80
N LYS A 149 -9.44 -28.99 -7.39
CA LYS A 149 -9.29 -28.73 -8.83
C LYS A 149 -9.89 -29.86 -9.67
N ARG A 150 -9.59 -31.13 -9.33
CA ARG A 150 -10.14 -32.30 -10.00
C ARG A 150 -11.66 -32.38 -9.88
N ALA A 151 -12.21 -32.09 -8.69
CA ALA A 151 -13.65 -32.07 -8.47
C ALA A 151 -14.36 -30.98 -9.31
N ALA A 152 -13.77 -29.79 -9.39
CA ALA A 152 -14.28 -28.69 -10.22
C ALA A 152 -14.23 -29.05 -11.71
N TYR A 153 -13.10 -29.59 -12.17
CA TYR A 153 -12.93 -30.04 -13.54
C TYR A 153 -13.98 -31.12 -13.92
N LYS A 154 -14.15 -32.14 -13.07
CA LYS A 154 -15.16 -33.19 -13.28
C LYS A 154 -16.58 -32.61 -13.42
N ARG A 155 -16.96 -31.69 -12.53
CA ARG A 155 -18.29 -31.01 -12.61
C ARG A 155 -18.46 -30.22 -13.89
N GLN A 156 -17.42 -29.52 -14.34
CA GLN A 156 -17.47 -28.76 -15.60
C GLN A 156 -17.59 -29.68 -16.80
N THR A 157 -16.86 -30.78 -16.83
CA THR A 157 -16.94 -31.78 -17.89
C THR A 157 -18.34 -32.40 -17.96
N GLU A 158 -18.89 -32.83 -16.83
CA GLU A 158 -20.25 -33.39 -16.76
C GLU A 158 -21.33 -32.35 -17.20
N ALA A 159 -21.15 -31.07 -16.88
CA ALA A 159 -22.05 -30.01 -17.32
C ALA A 159 -21.94 -29.75 -18.83
N ALA A 160 -20.71 -29.75 -19.36
CA ALA A 160 -20.46 -29.57 -20.79
C ALA A 160 -21.05 -30.73 -21.62
N GLU A 161 -20.86 -31.97 -21.17
CA GLU A 161 -21.44 -33.15 -21.79
C GLU A 161 -22.97 -33.10 -21.84
N LYS A 162 -23.63 -32.65 -20.73
CA LYS A 162 -25.07 -32.49 -20.68
C LYS A 162 -25.58 -31.41 -21.66
N GLN A 163 -24.74 -30.42 -21.97
CA GLN A 163 -25.05 -29.35 -22.91
C GLN A 163 -24.64 -29.67 -24.35
N GLY A 164 -24.09 -30.86 -24.61
CA GLY A 164 -23.60 -31.27 -25.92
C GLY A 164 -22.37 -30.50 -26.42
N ILE A 165 -21.60 -29.90 -25.51
CA ILE A 165 -20.36 -29.16 -25.81
C ILE A 165 -19.18 -30.13 -25.67
N SER A 166 -18.49 -30.39 -26.79
CA SER A 166 -17.41 -31.38 -26.83
C SER A 166 -16.05 -30.92 -26.34
N ASN A 167 -15.84 -29.61 -26.21
CA ASN A 167 -14.56 -29.03 -25.78
C ASN A 167 -14.76 -28.08 -24.60
N CYS A 168 -14.00 -28.30 -23.54
CA CYS A 168 -13.86 -27.33 -22.47
C CYS A 168 -12.94 -26.19 -22.97
N PRO A 169 -13.35 -24.92 -22.91
CA PRO A 169 -12.51 -23.80 -23.35
C PRO A 169 -11.25 -23.57 -22.51
N LEU A 170 -11.07 -24.39 -21.45
CA LEU A 170 -9.90 -24.35 -20.55
C LEU A 170 -8.91 -25.50 -20.80
N CYS A 171 -9.09 -26.29 -21.82
CA CYS A 171 -8.17 -27.37 -22.24
C CYS A 171 -7.36 -26.97 -23.45
#